data_4ab090858a557be4e891ac73f9e5b249
#
_entry.id   4ab090858a557be4e891ac73f9e5b249
#
_cell.length_a   1.000
_cell.length_b   1.000
_cell.length_c   1.000
_cell.angle_alpha   90.00
_cell.angle_beta   90.00
_cell.angle_gamma   90.00
#
_symmetry.space_group_name_H-M   'P 1'
#
loop_
_entity.id
_entity.type
_entity.pdbx_description
1 polymer ?
#
loop_
_entity_poly.entity_id
_entity_poly.type
_entity_poly.pdbx_seq_one_letter_code
_entity_poly.pdbx_strand_id
1 'polypeptide(L)'
;MEKMEFSGKQKAEAMQYQWTKRADVWKTEALVLILLTAFAFVINRHMEIKGLYMDDLYQWFCFNDNPFFTAVFTSGGTRFRALYNLVAWTEMKLFGTHVNWYVPFNIVLNSCLAYNLYRMAKRFSHSAYVGILCAVMFLMSRMSYYQIGQALGLMETMAMWMALGILYFLLEYLGDEDETSANRRLYLAAVLYFCVCLVHERYMVLLPLFYFSLLFKLSKNWKLWAAPTVGFALIQLLRFIFIGTISPAGNRRNRCGGYHVCELCAALCVEPDCLYFRN
;
A
#
# COMPACT_ATOMS: atom_id res chain seq x y z
N MET A 1 -9.57 -48.51 -23.78
CA MET A 1 -8.91 -47.30 -23.24
C MET A 1 -7.90 -47.78 -22.20
N GLU A 2 -6.68 -47.98 -22.62
CA GLU A 2 -5.55 -48.38 -21.77
C GLU A 2 -5.08 -47.18 -20.98
N LYS A 3 -5.35 -47.16 -19.68
CA LYS A 3 -4.74 -46.19 -18.78
C LYS A 3 -3.26 -46.51 -18.67
N MET A 4 -2.41 -45.74 -19.36
CA MET A 4 -0.98 -45.81 -19.14
C MET A 4 -0.68 -45.41 -17.67
N GLU A 5 -0.44 -46.39 -16.80
CA GLU A 5 0.16 -46.20 -15.49
C GLU A 5 1.60 -45.73 -15.67
N PHE A 6 1.84 -44.47 -15.55
CA PHE A 6 3.21 -43.94 -15.51
C PHE A 6 3.97 -44.60 -14.34
N SER A 7 5.06 -45.27 -14.66
CA SER A 7 5.98 -45.85 -13.67
C SER A 7 6.37 -44.79 -12.60
N GLY A 8 6.45 -45.19 -11.34
CA GLY A 8 6.82 -44.30 -10.22
C GLY A 8 8.10 -43.52 -10.50
N LYS A 9 9.04 -44.07 -11.27
CA LYS A 9 10.29 -43.41 -11.69
C LYS A 9 10.03 -42.23 -12.64
N GLN A 10 9.12 -42.35 -13.59
CA GLN A 10 8.76 -41.26 -14.51
C GLN A 10 8.03 -40.13 -13.79
N LYS A 11 7.20 -40.42 -12.77
CA LYS A 11 6.56 -39.40 -11.93
C LYS A 11 7.59 -38.65 -11.10
N ALA A 12 8.59 -39.34 -10.54
CA ALA A 12 9.66 -38.72 -9.77
C ALA A 12 10.54 -37.81 -10.63
N GLU A 13 10.93 -38.23 -11.83
CA GLU A 13 11.70 -37.43 -12.78
C GLU A 13 10.92 -36.19 -13.26
N ALA A 14 9.64 -36.35 -13.59
CA ALA A 14 8.79 -35.21 -13.95
C ALA A 14 8.63 -34.21 -12.80
N MET A 15 8.51 -34.68 -11.56
CA MET A 15 8.42 -33.84 -10.38
C MET A 15 9.75 -33.11 -10.14
N GLN A 16 10.88 -33.82 -10.24
CA GLN A 16 12.21 -33.22 -10.09
C GLN A 16 12.47 -32.15 -11.18
N TYR A 17 12.08 -32.40 -12.42
CA TYR A 17 12.17 -31.42 -13.51
C TYR A 17 11.32 -30.18 -13.24
N GLN A 18 10.10 -30.33 -12.73
CA GLN A 18 9.26 -29.19 -12.33
C GLN A 18 9.88 -28.38 -11.19
N TRP A 19 10.49 -29.03 -10.20
CA TRP A 19 11.17 -28.35 -9.08
C TRP A 19 12.39 -27.55 -9.55
N THR A 20 13.24 -28.14 -10.40
CA THR A 20 14.40 -27.42 -10.95
C THR A 20 13.99 -26.23 -11.78
N LYS A 21 12.99 -26.37 -12.66
CA LYS A 21 12.46 -25.28 -13.48
C LYS A 21 11.86 -24.15 -12.62
N ARG A 22 11.15 -24.49 -11.54
CA ARG A 22 10.66 -23.49 -10.56
C ARG A 22 11.82 -22.79 -9.86
N ALA A 23 12.85 -23.53 -9.40
CA ALA A 23 14.00 -22.95 -8.74
C ALA A 23 14.75 -21.95 -9.63
N ASP A 24 14.91 -22.23 -10.92
CA ASP A 24 15.57 -21.30 -11.84
C ASP A 24 14.75 -20.05 -12.13
N VAL A 25 13.42 -20.16 -12.20
CA VAL A 25 12.52 -19.00 -12.28
C VAL A 25 12.66 -18.11 -11.03
N TRP A 26 12.68 -18.71 -9.83
CA TRP A 26 12.85 -17.95 -8.59
C TRP A 26 14.19 -17.24 -8.50
N LYS A 27 15.28 -17.88 -8.94
CA LYS A 27 16.61 -17.26 -9.01
C LYS A 27 16.61 -16.03 -9.92
N THR A 28 16.00 -16.16 -11.09
CA THR A 28 15.89 -15.06 -12.07
C THR A 28 15.07 -13.90 -11.50
N GLU A 29 13.92 -14.18 -10.90
CA GLU A 29 13.06 -13.15 -10.29
C GLU A 29 13.76 -12.48 -9.09
N ALA A 30 14.46 -13.24 -8.24
CA ALA A 30 15.26 -12.69 -7.14
C ALA A 30 16.40 -11.80 -7.66
N LEU A 31 17.09 -12.21 -8.73
CA LEU A 31 18.14 -11.41 -9.35
C LEU A 31 17.59 -10.07 -9.87
N VAL A 32 16.43 -10.07 -10.52
CA VAL A 32 15.77 -8.85 -10.98
C VAL A 32 15.47 -7.91 -9.81
N LEU A 33 14.92 -8.44 -8.71
CA LEU A 33 14.66 -7.63 -7.51
C LEU A 33 15.94 -7.03 -6.93
N ILE A 34 17.01 -7.83 -6.82
CA ILE A 34 18.33 -7.36 -6.32
C ILE A 34 18.88 -6.26 -7.22
N LEU A 35 18.83 -6.43 -8.55
CA LEU A 35 19.33 -5.45 -9.50
C LEU A 35 18.51 -4.15 -9.47
N LEU A 36 17.19 -4.23 -9.36
CA LEU A 36 16.32 -3.05 -9.21
C LEU A 36 16.61 -2.32 -7.90
N THR A 37 16.84 -3.06 -6.81
CA THR A 37 17.19 -2.49 -5.51
C THR A 37 18.57 -1.81 -5.57
N ALA A 38 19.57 -2.47 -6.12
CA ALA A 38 20.89 -1.88 -6.31
C ALA A 38 20.84 -0.61 -7.17
N PHE A 39 20.09 -0.64 -8.27
CA PHE A 39 19.86 0.54 -9.11
C PHE A 39 19.18 1.66 -8.33
N ALA A 40 18.15 1.37 -7.53
CA ALA A 40 17.47 2.36 -6.71
C ALA A 40 18.41 3.01 -5.68
N PHE A 41 19.32 2.24 -5.05
CA PHE A 41 20.35 2.79 -4.16
C PHE A 41 21.34 3.70 -4.91
N VAL A 42 21.77 3.31 -6.12
CA VAL A 42 22.70 4.11 -6.92
C VAL A 42 22.11 5.46 -7.31
N ILE A 43 20.86 5.50 -7.80
CA ILE A 43 20.23 6.75 -8.25
C ILE A 43 19.85 7.67 -7.08
N ASN A 44 19.60 7.12 -5.88
CA ASN A 44 19.21 7.88 -4.70
C ASN A 44 20.36 8.03 -3.68
N ARG A 45 21.63 7.78 -4.07
CA ARG A 45 22.80 7.80 -3.17
C ARG A 45 23.06 9.12 -2.45
N HIS A 46 22.53 10.22 -2.94
CA HIS A 46 22.68 11.57 -2.36
C HIS A 46 21.41 12.05 -1.66
N MET A 47 20.40 11.18 -1.57
CA MET A 47 19.15 11.54 -0.89
C MET A 47 19.33 11.38 0.61
N GLU A 48 19.06 12.44 1.36
CA GLU A 48 19.14 12.50 2.80
C GLU A 48 17.92 13.19 3.38
N ILE A 49 17.37 12.63 4.45
CA ILE A 49 16.41 13.30 5.31
C ILE A 49 17.20 13.91 6.47
N LYS A 50 17.33 15.24 6.49
CA LYS A 50 18.13 15.95 7.50
C LYS A 50 17.45 16.04 8.86
N GLY A 51 16.16 15.80 8.92
CA GLY A 51 15.36 15.83 10.14
C GLY A 51 13.88 15.60 9.85
N LEU A 52 13.11 15.30 10.87
CA LEU A 52 11.65 15.26 10.77
C LEU A 52 11.14 16.69 10.58
N TYR A 53 10.27 16.90 9.57
CA TYR A 53 9.81 18.23 9.20
C TYR A 53 8.30 18.23 8.92
N MET A 54 7.62 19.31 9.29
CA MET A 54 6.17 19.49 9.10
C MET A 54 5.34 18.27 9.53
N ASP A 55 4.73 17.57 8.56
CA ASP A 55 3.84 16.44 8.79
C ASP A 55 4.53 15.27 9.49
N ASP A 56 5.81 15.01 9.17
CA ASP A 56 6.62 13.96 9.82
C ASP A 56 6.82 14.26 11.30
N LEU A 57 7.16 15.51 11.64
CA LEU A 57 7.35 15.95 13.01
C LEU A 57 6.03 15.93 13.79
N TYR A 58 4.94 16.43 13.17
CA TYR A 58 3.60 16.37 13.77
C TYR A 58 3.19 14.93 14.09
N GLN A 59 3.43 14.00 13.16
CA GLN A 59 3.07 12.60 13.36
C GLN A 59 3.93 11.94 14.43
N TRP A 60 5.23 12.27 14.47
CA TRP A 60 6.13 11.80 15.51
C TRP A 60 5.65 12.24 16.92
N PHE A 61 5.25 13.50 17.09
CA PHE A 61 4.64 13.98 18.34
C PHE A 61 3.37 13.21 18.65
N CYS A 62 2.45 13.10 17.69
CA CYS A 62 1.19 12.36 17.90
C CYS A 62 1.43 10.93 18.38
N PHE A 63 2.48 10.27 17.88
CA PHE A 63 2.80 8.88 18.22
C PHE A 63 3.53 8.73 19.56
N ASN A 64 4.20 9.76 20.05
CA ASN A 64 4.89 9.71 21.34
C ASN A 64 4.03 10.20 22.50
N ASP A 65 3.22 11.25 22.28
CA ASP A 65 2.43 11.87 23.33
C ASP A 65 1.10 11.16 23.61
N ASN A 66 0.61 10.36 22.63
CA ASN A 66 -0.66 9.68 22.78
C ASN A 66 -0.49 8.18 23.09
N PRO A 67 -1.44 7.58 23.86
CA PRO A 67 -1.54 6.14 24.00
C PRO A 67 -1.68 5.46 22.63
N PHE A 68 -1.18 4.23 22.52
CA PHE A 68 -1.20 3.43 21.27
C PHE A 68 -2.55 3.46 20.54
N PHE A 69 -3.64 3.28 21.26
CA PHE A 69 -4.98 3.26 20.67
C PHE A 69 -5.35 4.59 20.02
N THR A 70 -5.10 5.70 20.71
CA THR A 70 -5.33 7.06 20.22
C THR A 70 -4.41 7.35 19.03
N ALA A 71 -3.14 6.98 19.12
CA ALA A 71 -2.16 7.18 18.07
C ALA A 71 -2.56 6.48 16.77
N VAL A 72 -3.05 5.24 16.85
CA VAL A 72 -3.39 4.42 15.67
C VAL A 72 -4.77 4.78 15.08
N PHE A 73 -5.79 4.97 15.91
CA PHE A 73 -7.17 5.08 15.43
C PHE A 73 -7.68 6.51 15.29
N THR A 74 -7.14 7.46 16.04
CA THR A 74 -7.66 8.83 16.07
C THR A 74 -6.66 9.90 15.67
N SER A 75 -5.37 9.56 15.53
CA SER A 75 -4.37 10.50 15.04
C SER A 75 -4.61 10.80 13.55
N GLY A 76 -4.58 12.08 13.18
CA GLY A 76 -4.81 12.50 11.80
C GLY A 76 -6.09 13.32 11.57
N GLY A 77 -6.79 13.70 12.63
CA GLY A 77 -7.92 14.64 12.59
C GLY A 77 -9.13 14.06 11.87
N THR A 78 -9.40 14.50 10.64
CA THR A 78 -10.59 14.08 9.87
C THR A 78 -10.37 12.85 8.99
N ARG A 79 -9.17 12.26 9.01
CA ARG A 79 -8.78 11.15 8.14
C ARG A 79 -8.59 9.87 8.94
N PHE A 80 -9.32 8.82 8.56
CA PHE A 80 -9.19 7.49 9.18
C PHE A 80 -8.20 6.63 8.41
N ARG A 81 -7.00 6.44 8.97
CA ARG A 81 -5.88 5.73 8.34
C ARG A 81 -5.26 4.71 9.29
N ALA A 82 -6.08 3.91 9.94
CA ALA A 82 -5.65 3.04 11.03
C ALA A 82 -4.50 2.09 10.63
N LEU A 83 -4.56 1.47 9.45
CA LEU A 83 -3.51 0.55 9.01
C LEU A 83 -2.20 1.31 8.71
N TYR A 84 -2.28 2.47 8.06
CA TYR A 84 -1.11 3.30 7.87
C TYR A 84 -0.51 3.75 9.19
N ASN A 85 -1.33 4.29 10.10
CA ASN A 85 -0.86 4.76 11.40
C ASN A 85 -0.21 3.64 12.22
N LEU A 86 -0.73 2.41 12.15
CA LEU A 86 -0.13 1.25 12.81
C LEU A 86 1.28 0.96 12.29
N VAL A 87 1.46 0.95 10.96
CA VAL A 87 2.76 0.67 10.34
C VAL A 87 3.73 1.82 10.56
N ALA A 88 3.29 3.07 10.39
CA ALA A 88 4.09 4.26 10.64
C ALA A 88 4.48 4.41 12.12
N TRP A 89 3.57 4.08 13.05
CA TRP A 89 3.89 4.02 14.47
C TRP A 89 4.99 3.00 14.76
N THR A 90 4.90 1.81 14.15
CA THR A 90 5.91 0.77 14.29
C THR A 90 7.25 1.23 13.72
N GLU A 91 7.26 1.81 12.52
CA GLU A 91 8.44 2.36 11.87
C GLU A 91 9.11 3.45 12.74
N MET A 92 8.32 4.39 13.24
CA MET A 92 8.83 5.48 14.09
C MET A 92 9.30 4.99 15.46
N LYS A 93 8.71 3.92 16.01
CA LYS A 93 9.24 3.30 17.25
C LYS A 93 10.54 2.53 17.01
N LEU A 94 10.76 1.99 15.82
CA LEU A 94 12.00 1.29 15.46
C LEU A 94 13.14 2.26 15.14
N PHE A 95 12.87 3.30 14.35
CA PHE A 95 13.90 4.23 13.87
C PHE A 95 14.03 5.48 14.75
N GLY A 96 12.95 5.89 15.39
CA GLY A 96 12.94 7.08 16.26
C GLY A 96 13.40 8.33 15.52
N THR A 97 14.32 9.06 16.13
CA THR A 97 14.94 10.25 15.56
C THR A 97 16.15 9.95 14.65
N HIS A 98 16.47 8.67 14.43
CA HIS A 98 17.57 8.26 13.55
C HIS A 98 17.16 8.34 12.07
N VAL A 99 17.08 9.57 11.55
CA VAL A 99 16.57 9.89 10.20
C VAL A 99 17.31 9.15 9.07
N ASN A 100 18.53 8.71 9.31
CA ASN A 100 19.34 8.00 8.33
C ASN A 100 18.78 6.63 7.91
N TRP A 101 17.86 6.05 8.68
CA TRP A 101 17.26 4.76 8.37
C TRP A 101 16.03 4.83 7.47
N TYR A 102 15.34 5.98 7.44
CA TYR A 102 14.10 6.13 6.64
C TYR A 102 14.37 6.04 5.14
N VAL A 103 15.42 6.71 4.65
CA VAL A 103 15.74 6.67 3.20
C VAL A 103 16.08 5.26 2.71
N PRO A 104 17.02 4.50 3.32
CA PRO A 104 17.29 3.12 2.93
C PRO A 104 16.04 2.23 3.00
N PHE A 105 15.25 2.36 4.02
CA PHE A 105 14.00 1.61 4.18
C PHE A 105 13.01 1.92 3.04
N ASN A 106 12.78 3.20 2.76
CA ASN A 106 11.91 3.63 1.66
C ASN A 106 12.44 3.19 0.29
N ILE A 107 13.77 3.16 0.07
CA ILE A 107 14.38 2.63 -1.16
C ILE A 107 14.01 1.14 -1.33
N VAL A 108 14.14 0.34 -0.29
CA VAL A 108 13.76 -1.09 -0.34
C VAL A 108 12.27 -1.26 -0.65
N LEU A 109 11.40 -0.51 0.02
CA LEU A 109 9.95 -0.56 -0.25
C LEU A 109 9.60 -0.15 -1.67
N ASN A 110 10.21 0.92 -2.18
CA ASN A 110 10.02 1.37 -3.57
C ASN A 110 10.57 0.34 -4.58
N SER A 111 11.65 -0.33 -4.26
CA SER A 111 12.20 -1.41 -5.10
C SER A 111 11.24 -2.61 -5.17
N CYS A 112 10.60 -2.96 -4.07
CA CYS A 112 9.55 -3.97 -4.04
C CYS A 112 8.33 -3.55 -4.89
N LEU A 113 7.95 -2.28 -4.85
CA LEU A 113 6.89 -1.73 -5.68
C LEU A 113 7.26 -1.77 -7.17
N ALA A 114 8.48 -1.35 -7.52
CA ALA A 114 9.01 -1.42 -8.88
C ALA A 114 9.06 -2.87 -9.40
N TYR A 115 9.43 -3.81 -8.55
CA TYR A 115 9.41 -5.23 -8.89
C TYR A 115 7.98 -5.75 -9.17
N ASN A 116 6.97 -5.31 -8.42
CA ASN A 116 5.58 -5.64 -8.73
C ASN A 116 5.14 -5.06 -10.07
N LEU A 117 5.54 -3.83 -10.39
CA LEU A 117 5.30 -3.20 -11.70
C LEU A 117 6.00 -4.01 -12.82
N TYR A 118 7.24 -4.44 -12.61
CA TYR A 118 7.96 -5.33 -13.53
C TYR A 118 7.14 -6.59 -13.80
N ARG A 119 6.68 -7.29 -12.76
CA ARG A 119 5.90 -8.51 -12.91
C ARG A 119 4.60 -8.31 -13.67
N MET A 120 3.87 -7.24 -13.35
CA MET A 120 2.63 -6.89 -14.04
C MET A 120 2.88 -6.57 -15.51
N ALA A 121 3.83 -5.67 -15.80
CA ALA A 121 4.14 -5.27 -17.17
C ALA A 121 4.68 -6.45 -18.01
N LYS A 122 5.56 -7.30 -17.44
CA LYS A 122 6.02 -8.55 -18.06
C LYS A 122 4.87 -9.48 -18.43
N ARG A 123 3.87 -9.59 -17.53
CA ARG A 123 2.71 -10.45 -17.76
C ARG A 123 1.84 -9.94 -18.91
N PHE A 124 1.55 -8.63 -18.95
CA PHE A 124 0.71 -8.05 -20.01
C PHE A 124 1.37 -7.99 -21.37
N SER A 125 2.67 -7.65 -21.40
CA SER A 125 3.41 -7.51 -22.65
C SER A 125 4.04 -8.81 -23.13
N HIS A 126 4.02 -9.86 -22.29
CA HIS A 126 4.78 -11.10 -22.50
C HIS A 126 6.29 -10.88 -22.73
N SER A 127 6.81 -9.71 -22.27
CA SER A 127 8.20 -9.30 -22.48
C SER A 127 8.86 -8.86 -21.17
N ALA A 128 9.98 -9.49 -20.81
CA ALA A 128 10.77 -9.11 -19.66
C ALA A 128 11.39 -7.71 -19.82
N TYR A 129 11.73 -7.32 -21.06
CA TYR A 129 12.28 -6.00 -21.36
C TYR A 129 11.29 -4.88 -21.03
N VAL A 130 10.02 -5.02 -21.43
CA VAL A 130 8.96 -4.07 -21.11
C VAL A 130 8.77 -3.98 -19.60
N GLY A 131 8.81 -5.12 -18.90
CA GLY A 131 8.74 -5.17 -17.45
C GLY A 131 9.86 -4.37 -16.78
N ILE A 132 11.12 -4.61 -17.19
CA ILE A 132 12.29 -3.89 -16.65
C ILE A 132 12.17 -2.40 -16.95
N LEU A 133 11.81 -2.02 -18.18
CA LEU A 133 11.65 -0.62 -18.56
C LEU A 133 10.62 0.09 -17.68
N CYS A 134 9.45 -0.52 -17.46
CA CYS A 134 8.43 0.04 -16.58
C CYS A 134 8.93 0.23 -15.15
N ALA A 135 9.65 -0.75 -14.61
CA ALA A 135 10.20 -0.67 -13.24
C ALA A 135 11.27 0.43 -13.12
N VAL A 136 12.18 0.52 -14.09
CA VAL A 136 13.23 1.56 -14.13
C VAL A 136 12.61 2.95 -14.27
N MET A 137 11.65 3.13 -15.19
CA MET A 137 10.95 4.41 -15.36
C MET A 137 10.22 4.82 -14.08
N PHE A 138 9.62 3.88 -13.36
CA PHE A 138 9.01 4.17 -12.06
C PHE A 138 10.06 4.64 -11.05
N LEU A 139 11.18 3.90 -10.89
CA LEU A 139 12.24 4.28 -9.95
C LEU A 139 12.86 5.64 -10.24
N MET A 140 12.94 6.03 -11.52
CA MET A 140 13.42 7.35 -11.95
C MET A 140 12.33 8.43 -11.90
N SER A 141 11.10 8.08 -11.56
CA SER A 141 9.99 9.03 -11.56
C SER A 141 10.05 9.98 -10.36
N ARG A 142 9.46 11.17 -10.53
CA ARG A 142 9.26 12.11 -9.43
C ARG A 142 8.45 11.50 -8.28
N MET A 143 7.56 10.54 -8.57
CA MET A 143 6.75 9.88 -7.57
C MET A 143 7.61 9.01 -6.64
N SER A 144 8.48 8.17 -7.19
CA SER A 144 9.46 7.39 -6.43
C SER A 144 10.37 8.29 -5.59
N TYR A 145 10.86 9.38 -6.19
CA TYR A 145 11.67 10.38 -5.48
C TYR A 145 10.95 10.94 -4.24
N TYR A 146 9.68 11.33 -4.37
CA TYR A 146 8.88 11.82 -3.24
C TYR A 146 8.67 10.74 -2.16
N GLN A 147 8.37 9.52 -2.57
CA GLN A 147 8.14 8.41 -1.66
C GLN A 147 9.40 8.04 -0.86
N ILE A 148 10.58 8.19 -1.45
CA ILE A 148 11.86 7.88 -0.79
C ILE A 148 12.31 9.03 0.11
N GLY A 149 12.12 10.28 -0.32
CA GLY A 149 12.65 11.47 0.34
C GLY A 149 11.83 11.98 1.53
N GLN A 150 10.73 11.33 1.90
CA GLN A 150 9.89 11.69 3.04
C GLN A 150 9.80 10.53 4.02
N ALA A 151 9.86 10.80 5.33
CA ALA A 151 9.64 9.77 6.34
C ALA A 151 8.24 9.14 6.21
N LEU A 152 7.23 9.95 5.87
CA LEU A 152 5.86 9.50 5.58
C LEU A 152 5.65 8.92 4.16
N GLY A 153 6.69 8.74 3.37
CA GLY A 153 6.62 8.14 2.02
C GLY A 153 6.05 6.73 2.00
N LEU A 154 6.15 6.03 3.13
CA LEU A 154 5.54 4.73 3.40
C LEU A 154 4.06 4.67 3.01
N MET A 155 3.27 5.73 3.30
CA MET A 155 1.82 5.75 3.05
C MET A 155 1.48 5.54 1.57
N GLU A 156 2.08 6.32 0.70
CA GLU A 156 1.81 6.24 -0.73
C GLU A 156 2.38 4.94 -1.33
N THR A 157 3.54 4.50 -0.87
CA THR A 157 4.16 3.23 -1.31
C THR A 157 3.29 2.02 -0.94
N MET A 158 2.79 1.95 0.30
CA MET A 158 1.88 0.89 0.75
C MET A 158 0.58 0.90 -0.04
N ALA A 159 -0.02 2.08 -0.20
CA ALA A 159 -1.28 2.21 -0.90
C ALA A 159 -1.16 1.81 -2.38
N MET A 160 -0.11 2.22 -3.07
CA MET A 160 0.17 1.81 -4.45
C MET A 160 0.42 0.30 -4.55
N TRP A 161 1.16 -0.27 -3.62
CA TRP A 161 1.44 -1.70 -3.61
C TRP A 161 0.16 -2.54 -3.48
N MET A 162 -0.73 -2.15 -2.56
CA MET A 162 -2.03 -2.80 -2.40
C MET A 162 -2.93 -2.58 -3.62
N ALA A 163 -2.95 -1.38 -4.20
CA ALA A 163 -3.73 -1.08 -5.41
C ALA A 163 -3.29 -1.93 -6.60
N LEU A 164 -1.96 -2.10 -6.81
CA LEU A 164 -1.44 -3.02 -7.83
C LEU A 164 -1.85 -4.47 -7.55
N GLY A 165 -1.85 -4.89 -6.28
CA GLY A 165 -2.34 -6.21 -5.88
C GLY A 165 -3.82 -6.41 -6.21
N ILE A 166 -4.65 -5.39 -5.98
CA ILE A 166 -6.09 -5.41 -6.35
C ILE A 166 -6.23 -5.57 -7.86
N LEU A 167 -5.53 -4.75 -8.65
CA LEU A 167 -5.56 -4.83 -10.11
C LEU A 167 -5.11 -6.21 -10.60
N TYR A 168 -4.04 -6.74 -10.02
CA TYR A 168 -3.54 -8.07 -10.35
C TYR A 168 -4.61 -9.14 -10.11
N PHE A 169 -5.24 -9.16 -8.93
CA PHE A 169 -6.26 -10.16 -8.61
C PHE A 169 -7.55 -9.99 -9.43
N LEU A 170 -7.95 -8.75 -9.76
CA LEU A 170 -9.10 -8.53 -10.63
C LEU A 170 -8.85 -9.03 -12.06
N LEU A 171 -7.63 -8.85 -12.57
CA LEU A 171 -7.25 -9.37 -13.90
C LEU A 171 -7.16 -10.89 -13.90
N GLU A 172 -6.65 -11.48 -12.81
CA GLU A 172 -6.68 -12.93 -12.63
C GLU A 172 -8.11 -13.47 -12.54
N TYR A 173 -9.01 -12.74 -11.84
CA TYR A 173 -10.42 -13.07 -11.79
C TYR A 173 -11.06 -13.11 -13.17
N LEU A 174 -10.74 -12.15 -14.04
CA LEU A 174 -11.28 -12.06 -15.38
C LEU A 174 -10.74 -13.18 -16.31
N GLY A 175 -9.47 -13.53 -16.15
CA GLY A 175 -8.80 -14.53 -17.01
C GLY A 175 -8.92 -15.98 -16.56
N ASP A 176 -9.45 -16.24 -15.36
CA ASP A 176 -9.54 -17.61 -14.84
C ASP A 176 -10.84 -18.28 -15.27
N GLU A 177 -10.72 -19.46 -15.88
CA GLU A 177 -11.87 -20.28 -16.30
C GLU A 177 -12.48 -21.08 -15.13
N ASP A 178 -11.67 -21.41 -14.11
CA ASP A 178 -12.17 -22.07 -12.91
C ASP A 178 -12.88 -21.07 -12.01
N GLU A 179 -14.19 -21.21 -11.89
CA GLU A 179 -15.03 -20.29 -11.11
C GLU A 179 -14.62 -20.24 -9.64
N THR A 180 -14.20 -21.35 -9.04
CA THR A 180 -13.81 -21.42 -7.63
C THR A 180 -12.52 -20.61 -7.39
N SER A 181 -11.52 -20.79 -8.23
CA SER A 181 -10.26 -20.06 -8.21
C SER A 181 -10.48 -18.57 -8.47
N ALA A 182 -11.28 -18.24 -9.49
CA ALA A 182 -11.64 -16.86 -9.82
C ALA A 182 -12.32 -16.14 -8.61
N ASN A 183 -13.33 -16.76 -8.02
CA ASN A 183 -14.04 -16.19 -6.87
C ASN A 183 -13.09 -15.93 -5.68
N ARG A 184 -12.17 -16.85 -5.40
CA ARG A 184 -11.15 -16.66 -4.36
C ARG A 184 -10.29 -15.43 -4.63
N ARG A 185 -9.90 -15.17 -5.89
CA ARG A 185 -9.10 -14.00 -6.28
C ARG A 185 -9.87 -12.70 -6.08
N LEU A 186 -11.15 -12.68 -6.41
CA LEU A 186 -11.99 -11.52 -6.16
C LEU A 186 -12.14 -11.22 -4.66
N TYR A 187 -12.30 -12.25 -3.82
CA TYR A 187 -12.30 -12.04 -2.36
C TYR A 187 -10.97 -11.51 -1.84
N LEU A 188 -9.83 -12.00 -2.34
CA LEU A 188 -8.51 -11.47 -1.99
C LEU A 188 -8.37 -10.01 -2.41
N ALA A 189 -8.85 -9.65 -3.62
CA ALA A 189 -8.91 -8.25 -4.06
C ALA A 189 -9.77 -7.40 -3.12
N ALA A 190 -10.94 -7.91 -2.68
CA ALA A 190 -11.84 -7.19 -1.77
C ALA A 190 -11.21 -6.97 -0.38
N VAL A 191 -10.47 -7.96 0.14
CA VAL A 191 -9.70 -7.80 1.39
C VAL A 191 -8.61 -6.74 1.23
N LEU A 192 -7.85 -6.77 0.15
CA LEU A 192 -6.85 -5.73 -0.14
C LEU A 192 -7.48 -4.35 -0.32
N TYR A 193 -8.67 -4.28 -0.93
CA TYR A 193 -9.43 -3.04 -1.05
C TYR A 193 -9.79 -2.46 0.31
N PHE A 194 -10.28 -3.29 1.23
CA PHE A 194 -10.51 -2.86 2.59
C PHE A 194 -9.22 -2.33 3.26
N CYS A 195 -8.11 -3.06 3.13
CA CYS A 195 -6.82 -2.66 3.68
C CYS A 195 -6.30 -1.35 3.08
N VAL A 196 -6.35 -1.17 1.75
CA VAL A 196 -5.84 0.04 1.12
C VAL A 196 -6.63 1.29 1.52
N CYS A 197 -7.93 1.15 1.73
CA CYS A 197 -8.76 2.25 2.23
C CYS A 197 -8.43 2.63 3.68
N LEU A 198 -7.91 1.70 4.50
CA LEU A 198 -7.36 1.97 5.83
C LEU A 198 -5.96 2.58 5.79
N VAL A 199 -5.26 2.51 4.66
CA VAL A 199 -4.00 3.22 4.42
C VAL A 199 -4.28 4.62 3.89
N HIS A 200 -5.08 4.71 2.84
CA HIS A 200 -5.37 5.98 2.18
C HIS A 200 -6.78 6.01 1.58
N GLU A 201 -7.62 6.92 2.08
CA GLU A 201 -9.02 7.06 1.70
C GLU A 201 -9.28 7.31 0.21
N ARG A 202 -8.31 7.91 -0.53
CA ARG A 202 -8.43 8.14 -1.98
C ARG A 202 -8.71 6.86 -2.76
N TYR A 203 -8.24 5.71 -2.25
CA TYR A 203 -8.38 4.43 -2.92
C TYR A 203 -9.81 3.84 -2.85
N MET A 204 -10.75 4.50 -2.16
CA MET A 204 -12.17 4.19 -2.27
C MET A 204 -12.68 4.27 -3.72
N VAL A 205 -12.02 5.07 -4.56
CA VAL A 205 -12.27 5.20 -5.99
C VAL A 205 -12.08 3.89 -6.77
N LEU A 206 -11.42 2.89 -6.20
CA LEU A 206 -11.25 1.58 -6.85
C LEU A 206 -12.52 0.71 -6.80
N LEU A 207 -13.54 1.07 -6.00
CA LEU A 207 -14.78 0.31 -5.90
C LEU A 207 -15.47 0.04 -7.26
N PRO A 208 -15.59 1.00 -8.18
CA PRO A 208 -16.16 0.78 -9.50
C PRO A 208 -15.43 -0.31 -10.30
N LEU A 209 -14.12 -0.50 -10.13
CA LEU A 209 -13.39 -1.53 -10.87
C LEU A 209 -13.86 -2.94 -10.54
N PHE A 210 -14.28 -3.19 -9.29
CA PHE A 210 -14.89 -4.47 -8.90
C PHE A 210 -16.19 -4.70 -9.64
N TYR A 211 -17.04 -3.69 -9.71
CA TYR A 211 -18.32 -3.80 -10.40
C TYR A 211 -18.15 -3.97 -11.90
N PHE A 212 -17.21 -3.27 -12.52
CA PHE A 212 -16.86 -3.50 -13.92
C PHE A 212 -16.38 -4.92 -14.16
N SER A 213 -15.50 -5.46 -13.32
CA SER A 213 -15.01 -6.83 -13.44
C SER A 213 -16.13 -7.86 -13.29
N LEU A 214 -17.06 -7.66 -12.36
CA LEU A 214 -18.21 -8.53 -12.15
C LEU A 214 -19.21 -8.46 -13.31
N LEU A 215 -19.48 -7.25 -13.85
CA LEU A 215 -20.31 -7.04 -15.02
C LEU A 215 -19.69 -7.69 -16.27
N PHE A 216 -18.39 -7.53 -16.46
CA PHE A 216 -17.69 -8.09 -17.61
C PHE A 216 -17.74 -9.62 -17.63
N LYS A 217 -17.66 -10.25 -16.47
CA LYS A 217 -17.77 -11.72 -16.31
C LYS A 217 -19.22 -12.20 -16.21
N LEU A 218 -20.20 -11.32 -16.23
CA LEU A 218 -21.65 -11.60 -16.09
C LEU A 218 -21.95 -12.45 -14.84
N SER A 219 -21.24 -12.20 -13.74
CA SER A 219 -21.38 -12.99 -12.52
C SER A 219 -22.76 -12.85 -11.90
N LYS A 220 -23.47 -13.96 -11.71
CA LYS A 220 -24.79 -14.03 -11.05
C LYS A 220 -24.68 -14.23 -9.54
N ASN A 221 -23.47 -14.45 -9.01
CA ASN A 221 -23.26 -14.68 -7.59
C ASN A 221 -23.29 -13.37 -6.80
N TRP A 222 -24.40 -13.08 -6.14
CA TRP A 222 -24.60 -11.87 -5.35
C TRP A 222 -23.58 -11.66 -4.23
N LYS A 223 -22.98 -12.75 -3.69
CA LYS A 223 -21.94 -12.68 -2.64
C LYS A 223 -20.68 -11.97 -3.14
N LEU A 224 -20.36 -12.11 -4.42
CA LEU A 224 -19.21 -11.44 -5.04
C LEU A 224 -19.45 -9.93 -5.17
N TRP A 225 -20.69 -9.51 -5.43
CA TRP A 225 -21.08 -8.10 -5.44
C TRP A 225 -21.09 -7.49 -4.04
N ALA A 226 -21.51 -8.29 -3.06
CA ALA A 226 -21.57 -7.85 -1.67
C ALA A 226 -20.16 -7.64 -1.06
N ALA A 227 -19.15 -8.44 -1.43
CA ALA A 227 -17.84 -8.40 -0.80
C ALA A 227 -17.16 -7.01 -0.82
N PRO A 228 -16.96 -6.34 -1.97
CA PRO A 228 -16.37 -4.99 -1.99
C PRO A 228 -17.30 -3.94 -1.37
N THR A 229 -18.63 -4.11 -1.51
CA THR A 229 -19.64 -3.19 -0.91
C THR A 229 -19.57 -3.23 0.61
N VAL A 230 -19.51 -4.43 1.20
CA VAL A 230 -19.37 -4.63 2.65
C VAL A 230 -18.05 -4.03 3.13
N GLY A 231 -16.95 -4.24 2.40
CA GLY A 231 -15.67 -3.61 2.70
C GLY A 231 -15.78 -2.08 2.77
N PHE A 232 -16.41 -1.46 1.78
CA PHE A 232 -16.66 -0.01 1.76
C PHE A 232 -17.55 0.45 2.93
N ALA A 233 -18.65 -0.26 3.19
CA ALA A 233 -19.57 0.07 4.28
C ALA A 233 -18.88 -0.03 5.65
N LEU A 234 -18.05 -1.06 5.88
CA LEU A 234 -17.28 -1.22 7.11
C LEU A 234 -16.29 -0.06 7.31
N ILE A 235 -15.63 0.41 6.25
CA ILE A 235 -14.73 1.56 6.36
C ILE A 235 -15.49 2.81 6.76
N GLN A 236 -16.66 3.07 6.17
CA GLN A 236 -17.49 4.22 6.53
C GLN A 236 -18.01 4.12 7.96
N LEU A 237 -18.38 2.91 8.39
CA LEU A 237 -18.79 2.66 9.77
C LEU A 237 -17.64 2.93 10.76
N LEU A 238 -16.45 2.39 10.49
CA LEU A 238 -15.26 2.62 11.33
C LEU A 238 -14.92 4.12 11.40
N ARG A 239 -14.99 4.84 10.28
CA ARG A 239 -14.80 6.28 10.25
C ARG A 239 -15.81 7.00 11.15
N PHE A 240 -17.08 6.63 11.03
CA PHE A 240 -18.14 7.23 11.86
C PHE A 240 -17.91 6.96 13.36
N ILE A 241 -17.51 5.74 13.73
CA ILE A 241 -17.24 5.36 15.12
C ILE A 241 -16.05 6.14 15.69
N PHE A 242 -14.92 6.22 14.97
CA PHE A 242 -13.67 6.78 15.50
C PHE A 242 -13.52 8.29 15.27
N ILE A 243 -14.09 8.84 14.20
CA ILE A 243 -13.91 10.24 13.80
C ILE A 243 -15.22 11.04 13.91
N GLY A 244 -16.37 10.37 13.95
CA GLY A 244 -17.69 11.02 14.01
C GLY A 244 -18.16 11.60 12.67
N THR A 245 -17.45 11.39 11.57
CA THR A 245 -17.82 11.90 10.24
C THR A 245 -17.64 10.86 9.14
N ILE A 246 -18.57 10.83 8.18
CA ILE A 246 -18.48 9.99 6.98
C ILE A 246 -17.67 10.70 5.88
N SER A 247 -17.72 12.04 5.83
CA SER A 247 -17.01 12.83 4.82
C SER A 247 -15.50 12.94 5.09
N PRO A 248 -14.63 12.73 4.10
CA PRO A 248 -13.18 12.92 4.25
C PRO A 248 -12.76 14.34 4.63
N ALA A 249 -13.55 15.35 4.22
CA ALA A 249 -13.27 16.74 4.51
C ALA A 249 -13.64 17.16 5.94
N GLY A 250 -14.40 16.31 6.67
CA GLY A 250 -14.96 16.65 7.97
C GLY A 250 -15.99 17.80 7.88
N ASN A 251 -16.88 17.87 8.86
CA ASN A 251 -17.75 19.02 8.99
C ASN A 251 -16.99 20.07 9.82
N ARG A 252 -16.53 21.17 9.20
CA ARG A 252 -15.79 22.25 9.87
C ARG A 252 -16.51 22.84 11.11
N ARG A 253 -17.84 22.64 11.21
CA ARG A 253 -18.67 23.16 12.30
C ARG A 253 -18.47 22.50 13.66
N ASN A 254 -17.94 21.26 13.74
CA ASN A 254 -17.81 20.53 15.00
C ASN A 254 -16.38 20.52 15.59
N ARG A 255 -15.49 21.42 15.14
CA ARG A 255 -14.11 21.50 15.63
C ARG A 255 -13.94 22.19 16.99
N CYS A 256 -14.99 22.52 17.70
CA CYS A 256 -14.86 23.15 19.03
C CYS A 256 -14.56 22.17 20.18
N GLY A 257 -14.39 20.88 19.94
CA GLY A 257 -14.12 19.86 20.97
C GLY A 257 -12.67 19.44 21.16
N GLY A 258 -11.72 19.96 20.37
CA GLY A 258 -10.31 19.54 20.42
C GLY A 258 -9.36 20.60 20.98
N TYR A 259 -9.66 21.11 22.16
CA TYR A 259 -8.87 22.21 22.79
C TYR A 259 -7.43 21.83 23.18
N HIS A 260 -7.09 20.54 23.30
CA HIS A 260 -5.74 20.14 23.71
C HIS A 260 -4.63 20.39 22.67
N VAL A 261 -4.97 20.41 21.36
CA VAL A 261 -3.96 20.69 20.31
C VAL A 261 -3.65 22.20 20.22
N CYS A 262 -4.61 23.04 20.58
CA CYS A 262 -4.43 24.50 20.54
C CYS A 262 -3.53 25.02 21.65
N GLU A 263 -3.54 24.39 22.85
CA GLU A 263 -2.66 24.78 23.97
C GLU A 263 -1.20 24.43 23.69
N LEU A 264 -0.90 23.31 23.01
CA LEU A 264 0.47 22.96 22.67
C LEU A 264 1.05 23.87 21.56
N CYS A 265 0.24 24.23 20.56
CA CYS A 265 0.63 25.24 19.57
C CYS A 265 0.81 26.63 20.21
N ALA A 266 0.01 27.00 21.20
CA ALA A 266 0.15 28.25 21.93
C ALA A 266 1.38 28.26 22.86
N ALA A 267 1.75 27.12 23.42
CA ALA A 267 2.95 26.97 24.26
C ALA A 267 4.27 26.94 23.48
N LEU A 268 4.24 26.51 22.18
CA LEU A 268 5.41 26.52 21.30
C LEU A 268 5.58 27.84 20.55
N CYS A 269 4.54 28.65 20.41
CA CYS A 269 4.62 30.02 19.86
C CYS A 269 4.99 31.02 20.94
N VAL A 270 6.21 30.96 21.47
CA VAL A 270 6.80 31.97 22.34
C VAL A 270 7.48 33.10 21.54
N GLU A 271 7.09 33.33 20.29
CA GLU A 271 7.50 34.51 19.54
C GLU A 271 6.30 35.43 19.24
N PRO A 272 6.41 36.74 19.48
CA PRO A 272 5.28 37.69 19.40
C PRO A 272 4.80 37.97 17.96
N ASP A 273 5.38 37.37 16.91
CA ASP A 273 5.10 37.69 15.52
C ASP A 273 4.06 36.77 14.83
N CYS A 274 3.48 35.79 15.56
CA CYS A 274 2.41 34.93 15.01
C CYS A 274 1.00 35.56 15.03
N LEU A 275 0.86 36.87 15.36
CA LEU A 275 -0.43 37.56 15.39
C LEU A 275 -0.96 38.06 14.03
N TYR A 276 -0.27 37.75 12.91
CA TYR A 276 -0.63 38.28 11.57
C TYR A 276 -1.57 37.39 10.74
N PHE A 277 -2.08 36.30 11.26
CA PHE A 277 -3.08 35.48 10.52
C PHE A 277 -4.45 35.44 11.23
N ARG A 278 -4.95 36.62 11.59
CA ARG A 278 -6.34 36.80 11.97
C ARG A 278 -6.95 37.89 11.09
N ASN A 279 -7.41 37.47 9.92
CA ASN A 279 -8.53 38.12 9.18
C ASN A 279 -9.13 37.13 8.20
#